data_50c84a19863c142f973c973701b9a5eb
#
_entry.id   50c84a19863c142f973c973701b9a5eb
#
_cell.length_a   1.000
_cell.length_b   1.000
_cell.length_c   1.000
_cell.angle_alpha   90.00
_cell.angle_beta   90.00
_cell.angle_gamma   90.00
#
_symmetry.space_group_name_H-M   'P 1'
#
loop_
_entity.id
_entity.type
_entity.pdbx_description
1 polymer ?
#
loop_
_entity_poly.entity_id
_entity_poly.type
_entity_poly.pdbx_seq_one_letter_code
_entity_poly.pdbx_strand_id
1 'polypeptide(L)'
;FTGSTEVGRTLMAQCAPTIKKLSLELGGNAPFIVFDDADLEKAAEGLIASKYRNAGQTCVCANRVYVQDSIKDKFSDVFVKKVAELNVGNGMDEGVDIGPLINKKALEKVQALLRDALDKGATLITGGSTNGASELTYNPTVITDISSDMDIAHEEIFGPIATIFTFKDEADVIR
;
A
#
# COMPACT_ATOMS: atom_id res chain seq x y z
N PHE A 1 23.12 -2.73 -0.30
CA PHE A 1 22.23 -2.42 0.84
C PHE A 1 20.78 -2.39 0.36
N THR A 2 19.90 -3.04 1.12
CA THR A 2 18.47 -2.97 0.96
C THR A 2 17.88 -2.33 2.23
N GLY A 3 17.01 -1.31 2.08
CA GLY A 3 16.36 -0.62 3.21
C GLY A 3 15.73 0.71 2.84
N SER A 4 15.57 1.62 3.81
CA SER A 4 14.94 2.91 3.56
C SER A 4 15.81 3.84 2.69
N THR A 5 15.15 4.70 1.92
CA THR A 5 15.82 5.72 1.10
C THR A 5 16.67 6.67 1.94
N GLU A 6 16.26 6.98 3.16
CA GLU A 6 17.00 7.82 4.10
C GLU A 6 18.37 7.22 4.47
N VAL A 7 18.38 5.94 4.84
CA VAL A 7 19.62 5.21 5.13
C VAL A 7 20.47 5.07 3.86
N GLY A 8 19.88 4.84 2.71
CA GLY A 8 20.57 4.82 1.41
C GLY A 8 21.33 6.12 1.14
N ARG A 9 20.72 7.28 1.35
CA ARG A 9 21.37 8.59 1.23
C ARG A 9 22.56 8.73 2.17
N THR A 10 22.40 8.29 3.42
CA THR A 10 23.48 8.31 4.43
C THR A 10 24.67 7.45 3.98
N LEU A 11 24.40 6.23 3.50
CA LEU A 11 25.44 5.32 3.01
C LEU A 11 26.16 5.88 1.77
N MET A 12 25.43 6.50 0.84
CA MET A 12 26.04 7.18 -0.31
C MET A 12 27.03 8.26 0.13
N ALA A 13 26.63 9.12 1.07
CA ALA A 13 27.49 10.16 1.59
C ALA A 13 28.75 9.60 2.27
N GLN A 14 28.60 8.54 3.07
CA GLN A 14 29.73 7.89 3.76
C GLN A 14 30.68 7.14 2.80
N CYS A 15 30.19 6.65 1.68
CA CYS A 15 30.99 5.96 0.68
C CYS A 15 31.73 6.91 -0.27
N ALA A 16 31.28 8.14 -0.43
CA ALA A 16 31.85 9.10 -1.37
C ALA A 16 33.36 9.37 -1.18
N PRO A 17 33.91 9.56 0.05
CA PRO A 17 35.32 9.83 0.23
C PRO A 17 36.26 8.71 -0.22
N THR A 18 35.75 7.48 -0.28
CA THR A 18 36.54 6.29 -0.67
C THR A 18 36.15 5.75 -2.04
N ILE A 19 35.25 6.44 -2.76
CA ILE A 19 34.78 6.11 -4.12
C ILE A 19 34.29 4.65 -4.21
N LYS A 20 33.59 4.17 -3.17
CA LYS A 20 33.00 2.82 -3.18
C LYS A 20 31.85 2.75 -4.16
N LYS A 21 31.79 1.65 -4.93
CA LYS A 21 30.60 1.30 -5.70
C LYS A 21 29.47 0.89 -4.75
N LEU A 22 28.27 1.36 -5.05
CA LEU A 22 27.07 1.07 -4.27
C LEU A 22 26.06 0.32 -5.12
N SER A 23 25.40 -0.68 -4.53
CA SER A 23 24.17 -1.30 -5.02
C SER A 23 23.10 -1.06 -3.96
N LEU A 24 22.07 -0.33 -4.31
CA LEU A 24 21.03 0.14 -3.38
C LEU A 24 19.65 -0.30 -3.87
N GLU A 25 18.96 -1.06 -3.00
CA GLU A 25 17.56 -1.41 -3.15
C GLU A 25 16.78 -0.65 -2.05
N LEU A 26 16.00 0.31 -2.46
CA LEU A 26 15.38 1.28 -1.55
C LEU A 26 13.85 1.23 -1.64
N GLY A 27 13.17 2.11 -0.90
CA GLY A 27 11.74 2.22 -0.91
C GLY A 27 11.16 2.67 -2.27
N GLY A 28 9.87 2.51 -2.44
CA GLY A 28 9.14 2.88 -3.64
C GLY A 28 7.76 3.45 -3.35
N ASN A 29 7.13 4.00 -4.38
CA ASN A 29 5.75 4.50 -4.35
C ASN A 29 5.05 4.11 -5.65
N ALA A 30 5.02 2.80 -5.96
CA ALA A 30 4.59 2.25 -7.23
C ALA A 30 3.11 2.52 -7.52
N PRO A 31 2.74 3.01 -8.72
CA PRO A 31 1.36 3.09 -9.16
C PRO A 31 0.85 1.74 -9.67
N PHE A 32 -0.45 1.49 -9.45
CA PHE A 32 -1.23 0.44 -10.08
C PHE A 32 -2.41 1.11 -10.78
N ILE A 33 -2.51 0.99 -12.10
CA ILE A 33 -3.46 1.77 -12.90
C ILE A 33 -4.49 0.85 -13.55
N VAL A 34 -5.78 1.15 -13.35
CA VAL A 34 -6.91 0.39 -13.89
C VAL A 34 -7.74 1.28 -14.80
N PHE A 35 -7.67 1.04 -16.11
CA PHE A 35 -8.51 1.68 -17.12
C PHE A 35 -9.86 0.98 -17.26
N ASP A 36 -10.83 1.62 -17.90
CA ASP A 36 -12.22 1.15 -18.01
C ASP A 36 -12.41 -0.08 -18.93
N ASP A 37 -11.42 -0.40 -19.74
CA ASP A 37 -11.37 -1.60 -20.57
C ASP A 37 -10.75 -2.82 -19.84
N ALA A 38 -10.32 -2.67 -18.58
CA ALA A 38 -9.70 -3.75 -17.81
C ALA A 38 -10.73 -4.82 -17.39
N ASP A 39 -10.26 -6.08 -17.32
CA ASP A 39 -10.96 -7.16 -16.62
C ASP A 39 -10.86 -6.89 -15.11
N LEU A 40 -11.96 -6.44 -14.51
CA LEU A 40 -11.99 -5.99 -13.11
C LEU A 40 -11.66 -7.10 -12.12
N GLU A 41 -12.06 -8.35 -12.41
CA GLU A 41 -11.75 -9.50 -11.54
C GLU A 41 -10.23 -9.77 -11.52
N LYS A 42 -9.61 -9.83 -12.70
CA LYS A 42 -8.15 -10.02 -12.81
C LYS A 42 -7.36 -8.83 -12.26
N ALA A 43 -7.84 -7.61 -12.47
CA ALA A 43 -7.21 -6.41 -11.91
C ALA A 43 -7.25 -6.43 -10.37
N ALA A 44 -8.39 -6.82 -9.78
CA ALA A 44 -8.52 -6.96 -8.34
C ALA A 44 -7.61 -8.08 -7.77
N GLU A 45 -7.53 -9.25 -8.45
CA GLU A 45 -6.60 -10.33 -8.07
C GLU A 45 -5.13 -9.89 -8.16
N GLY A 46 -4.76 -9.20 -9.22
CA GLY A 46 -3.42 -8.64 -9.38
C GLY A 46 -3.08 -7.61 -8.29
N LEU A 47 -4.06 -6.79 -7.92
CA LEU A 47 -3.88 -5.81 -6.83
C LEU A 47 -3.76 -6.51 -5.46
N ILE A 48 -4.56 -7.53 -5.16
CA ILE A 48 -4.41 -8.36 -3.95
C ILE A 48 -2.99 -8.93 -3.87
N ALA A 49 -2.54 -9.59 -4.92
CA ALA A 49 -1.22 -10.21 -4.97
C ALA A 49 -0.07 -9.20 -4.83
N SER A 50 -0.23 -7.99 -5.35
CA SER A 50 0.76 -6.92 -5.22
C SER A 50 0.71 -6.23 -3.86
N LYS A 51 -0.48 -5.86 -3.38
CA LYS A 51 -0.63 -4.96 -2.22
C LYS A 51 -0.57 -5.67 -0.88
N TYR A 52 -1.17 -6.86 -0.78
CA TYR A 52 -1.30 -7.52 0.53
C TYR A 52 -0.27 -8.61 0.79
N ARG A 53 0.52 -9.01 -0.21
CA ARG A 53 1.68 -9.89 -0.01
C ARG A 53 2.58 -9.33 1.09
N ASN A 54 2.95 -10.18 2.06
CA ASN A 54 3.77 -9.82 3.21
C ASN A 54 3.20 -8.62 4.01
N ALA A 55 1.87 -8.53 4.12
CA ALA A 55 1.17 -7.40 4.75
C ALA A 55 1.52 -6.03 4.12
N GLY A 56 1.82 -5.98 2.81
CA GLY A 56 2.23 -4.77 2.11
C GLY A 56 3.65 -4.27 2.43
N GLN A 57 4.44 -5.06 3.15
CA GLN A 57 5.82 -4.70 3.54
C GLN A 57 6.82 -5.11 2.47
N THR A 58 6.65 -4.58 1.26
CA THR A 58 7.54 -4.81 0.12
C THR A 58 7.75 -3.53 -0.67
N CYS A 59 9.00 -3.26 -1.08
CA CYS A 59 9.37 -2.07 -1.85
C CYS A 59 8.74 -2.02 -3.26
N VAL A 60 8.31 -3.17 -3.78
CA VAL A 60 7.67 -3.31 -5.11
C VAL A 60 6.14 -3.37 -5.04
N CYS A 61 5.53 -3.26 -3.87
CA CYS A 61 4.07 -3.35 -3.79
C CYS A 61 3.40 -2.11 -4.38
N ALA A 62 2.19 -2.29 -4.91
CA ALA A 62 1.35 -1.17 -5.32
C ALA A 62 1.05 -0.28 -4.11
N ASN A 63 1.49 0.97 -4.16
CA ASN A 63 1.28 1.93 -3.09
C ASN A 63 0.16 2.93 -3.42
N ARG A 64 0.02 3.28 -4.70
CA ARG A 64 -1.01 4.18 -5.23
C ARG A 64 -1.84 3.45 -6.27
N VAL A 65 -3.13 3.26 -6.01
CA VAL A 65 -4.05 2.57 -6.93
C VAL A 65 -4.89 3.62 -7.65
N TYR A 66 -4.66 3.80 -8.93
CA TYR A 66 -5.41 4.71 -9.79
C TYR A 66 -6.49 3.94 -10.54
N VAL A 67 -7.74 4.34 -10.40
CA VAL A 67 -8.89 3.73 -11.07
C VAL A 67 -9.61 4.78 -11.89
N GLN A 68 -9.91 4.48 -13.15
CA GLN A 68 -10.65 5.40 -13.99
C GLN A 68 -12.04 5.68 -13.44
N ASP A 69 -12.47 6.95 -13.41
CA ASP A 69 -13.70 7.40 -12.76
C ASP A 69 -14.93 6.58 -13.14
N SER A 70 -15.06 6.21 -14.43
CA SER A 70 -16.21 5.47 -14.97
C SER A 70 -16.42 4.08 -14.36
N ILE A 71 -15.36 3.49 -13.75
CA ILE A 71 -15.39 2.14 -13.16
C ILE A 71 -15.09 2.11 -11.67
N LYS A 72 -14.84 3.27 -11.02
CA LYS A 72 -14.42 3.36 -9.61
C LYS A 72 -15.29 2.48 -8.70
N ASP A 73 -16.59 2.67 -8.75
CA ASP A 73 -17.51 1.98 -7.83
C ASP A 73 -17.53 0.47 -8.10
N LYS A 74 -17.60 0.07 -9.37
CA LYS A 74 -17.61 -1.35 -9.75
C LYS A 74 -16.31 -2.06 -9.35
N PHE A 75 -15.16 -1.43 -9.61
CA PHE A 75 -13.86 -1.98 -9.23
C PHE A 75 -13.73 -2.06 -7.71
N SER A 76 -14.13 -1.00 -6.98
CA SER A 76 -14.09 -0.97 -5.52
C SER A 76 -14.93 -2.09 -4.91
N ASP A 77 -16.14 -2.34 -5.44
CA ASP A 77 -17.01 -3.43 -4.97
C ASP A 77 -16.38 -4.81 -5.17
N VAL A 78 -15.79 -5.07 -6.34
CA VAL A 78 -15.09 -6.33 -6.63
C VAL A 78 -13.87 -6.48 -5.72
N PHE A 79 -13.06 -5.44 -5.60
CA PHE A 79 -11.83 -5.46 -4.83
C PHE A 79 -12.10 -5.66 -3.33
N VAL A 80 -13.04 -4.93 -2.75
CA VAL A 80 -13.40 -5.02 -1.33
C VAL A 80 -13.91 -6.42 -0.96
N LYS A 81 -14.71 -7.06 -1.84
CA LYS A 81 -15.15 -8.44 -1.63
C LYS A 81 -13.97 -9.40 -1.50
N LYS A 82 -12.99 -9.30 -2.41
CA LYS A 82 -11.76 -10.12 -2.36
C LYS A 82 -10.90 -9.78 -1.13
N VAL A 83 -10.81 -8.52 -0.73
CA VAL A 83 -10.09 -8.10 0.49
C VAL A 83 -10.73 -8.70 1.74
N ALA A 84 -12.06 -8.80 1.79
CA ALA A 84 -12.79 -9.39 2.92
C ALA A 84 -12.57 -10.91 3.08
N GLU A 85 -12.09 -11.61 2.04
CA GLU A 85 -11.76 -13.04 2.07
C GLU A 85 -10.37 -13.31 2.66
N LEU A 86 -9.53 -12.27 2.85
CA LEU A 86 -8.17 -12.42 3.36
C LEU A 86 -8.15 -12.69 4.87
N ASN A 87 -7.49 -13.77 5.25
CA ASN A 87 -7.35 -14.19 6.63
C ASN A 87 -6.09 -13.59 7.26
N VAL A 88 -6.27 -12.86 8.36
CA VAL A 88 -5.17 -12.24 9.12
C VAL A 88 -4.84 -13.09 10.35
N GLY A 89 -3.58 -13.46 10.52
CA GLY A 89 -3.20 -14.30 11.65
C GLY A 89 -1.71 -14.55 11.77
N ASN A 90 -1.36 -15.64 12.46
CA ASN A 90 0.00 -16.09 12.52
C ASN A 90 0.36 -16.81 11.20
N GLY A 91 1.40 -16.35 10.51
CA GLY A 91 1.83 -16.91 9.24
C GLY A 91 2.31 -18.38 9.27
N MET A 92 2.37 -19.00 10.44
CA MET A 92 2.62 -20.44 10.58
C MET A 92 1.34 -21.27 10.58
N ASP A 93 0.17 -20.63 10.67
CA ASP A 93 -1.12 -21.30 10.67
C ASP A 93 -1.62 -21.49 9.23
N GLU A 94 -2.29 -22.63 8.97
CA GLU A 94 -2.83 -22.92 7.66
C GLU A 94 -3.97 -21.96 7.28
N GLY A 95 -3.98 -21.49 6.04
CA GLY A 95 -5.02 -20.59 5.52
C GLY A 95 -4.87 -19.12 5.93
N VAL A 96 -3.76 -18.72 6.54
CA VAL A 96 -3.45 -17.32 6.82
C VAL A 96 -2.79 -16.67 5.61
N ASP A 97 -3.36 -15.56 5.14
CA ASP A 97 -2.88 -14.79 3.99
C ASP A 97 -2.00 -13.61 4.41
N ILE A 98 -2.31 -12.99 5.55
CA ILE A 98 -1.65 -11.78 6.04
C ILE A 98 -1.13 -11.99 7.46
N GLY A 99 0.20 -11.93 7.60
CA GLY A 99 0.89 -11.98 8.89
C GLY A 99 1.01 -10.61 9.57
N PRO A 100 1.74 -10.55 10.72
CA PRO A 100 1.95 -9.31 11.45
C PRO A 100 2.89 -8.34 10.73
N LEU A 101 2.80 -7.08 11.09
CA LEU A 101 3.83 -6.07 10.78
C LEU A 101 5.11 -6.38 11.57
N ILE A 102 6.25 -5.92 11.04
CA ILE A 102 7.58 -6.27 11.58
C ILE A 102 7.81 -5.80 13.02
N ASN A 103 7.24 -4.67 13.42
CA ASN A 103 7.38 -4.11 14.76
C ASN A 103 6.33 -3.03 15.04
N LYS A 104 6.31 -2.54 16.29
CA LYS A 104 5.39 -1.51 16.74
C LYS A 104 5.53 -0.19 15.98
N LYS A 105 6.76 0.21 15.61
CA LYS A 105 7.01 1.44 14.83
C LYS A 105 6.34 1.37 13.45
N ALA A 106 6.35 0.20 12.80
CA ALA A 106 5.65 -0.01 11.53
C ALA A 106 4.14 0.10 11.71
N LEU A 107 3.58 -0.48 12.77
CA LEU A 107 2.16 -0.34 13.08
C LEU A 107 1.76 1.11 13.35
N GLU A 108 2.54 1.83 14.15
CA GLU A 108 2.30 3.24 14.45
C GLU A 108 2.34 4.12 13.20
N LYS A 109 3.29 3.85 12.27
CA LYS A 109 3.34 4.52 10.98
C LYS A 109 2.08 4.30 10.15
N VAL A 110 1.66 3.05 10.01
CA VAL A 110 0.45 2.67 9.24
C VAL A 110 -0.79 3.36 9.82
N GLN A 111 -0.93 3.36 11.15
CA GLN A 111 -2.03 4.02 11.84
C GLN A 111 -2.00 5.56 11.68
N ALA A 112 -0.80 6.16 11.71
CA ALA A 112 -0.64 7.60 11.53
C ALA A 112 -1.03 8.04 10.12
N LEU A 113 -0.57 7.31 9.08
CA LEU A 113 -0.93 7.58 7.69
C LEU A 113 -2.43 7.44 7.42
N LEU A 114 -3.07 6.41 8.00
CA LEU A 114 -4.52 6.26 7.88
C LEU A 114 -5.26 7.42 8.57
N ARG A 115 -4.84 7.79 9.77
CA ARG A 115 -5.48 8.87 10.52
C ARG A 115 -5.37 10.19 9.78
N ASP A 116 -4.18 10.56 9.30
CA ASP A 116 -3.97 11.76 8.48
C ASP A 116 -4.91 11.79 7.26
N ALA A 117 -5.02 10.67 6.54
CA ALA A 117 -5.89 10.57 5.40
C ALA A 117 -7.38 10.77 5.76
N LEU A 118 -7.85 10.14 6.83
CA LEU A 118 -9.24 10.26 7.28
C LEU A 118 -9.55 11.68 7.80
N ASP A 119 -8.63 12.30 8.54
CA ASP A 119 -8.76 13.66 9.05
C ASP A 119 -8.81 14.69 7.90
N LYS A 120 -8.17 14.37 6.77
CA LYS A 120 -8.18 15.19 5.54
C LYS A 120 -9.31 14.82 4.55
N GLY A 121 -10.20 13.89 4.91
CA GLY A 121 -11.42 13.61 4.15
C GLY A 121 -11.41 12.35 3.30
N ALA A 122 -10.41 11.47 3.43
CA ALA A 122 -10.47 10.15 2.81
C ALA A 122 -11.62 9.31 3.39
N THR A 123 -12.16 8.41 2.58
CA THR A 123 -13.24 7.51 2.96
C THR A 123 -12.68 6.12 3.26
N LEU A 124 -12.90 5.62 4.48
CA LEU A 124 -12.59 4.24 4.86
C LEU A 124 -13.70 3.30 4.35
N ILE A 125 -13.35 2.36 3.49
CA ILE A 125 -14.29 1.37 2.96
C ILE A 125 -14.27 0.10 3.82
N THR A 126 -13.09 -0.39 4.19
CA THR A 126 -12.96 -1.59 5.05
C THR A 126 -11.63 -1.58 5.80
N GLY A 127 -11.52 -2.33 6.88
CA GLY A 127 -10.31 -2.48 7.69
C GLY A 127 -10.12 -1.32 8.68
N GLY A 128 -8.93 -0.75 8.72
CA GLY A 128 -8.60 0.44 9.53
C GLY A 128 -8.26 0.17 11.00
N SER A 129 -8.14 -1.09 11.41
CA SER A 129 -7.88 -1.46 12.81
C SER A 129 -6.97 -2.67 12.94
N THR A 130 -6.42 -2.89 14.13
CA THR A 130 -5.83 -4.17 14.52
C THR A 130 -6.91 -5.23 14.64
N ASN A 131 -6.60 -6.51 14.36
CA ASN A 131 -7.59 -7.58 14.41
C ASN A 131 -7.54 -8.44 15.69
N GLY A 132 -6.58 -8.18 16.57
CA GLY A 132 -6.47 -8.90 17.86
C GLY A 132 -5.78 -10.26 17.77
N ALA A 133 -5.41 -10.79 16.59
CA ALA A 133 -4.63 -12.04 16.50
C ALA A 133 -3.22 -11.89 17.09
N SER A 134 -2.64 -10.70 17.02
CA SER A 134 -1.47 -10.27 17.79
C SER A 134 -1.46 -8.75 17.92
N GLU A 135 -0.56 -8.23 18.77
CA GLU A 135 -0.38 -6.77 18.92
C GLU A 135 0.10 -6.06 17.63
N LEU A 136 0.65 -6.81 16.67
CA LEU A 136 1.22 -6.29 15.44
C LEU A 136 0.39 -6.62 14.19
N THR A 137 -0.72 -7.34 14.32
CA THR A 137 -1.59 -7.63 13.18
C THR A 137 -2.51 -6.46 12.87
N TYR A 138 -2.62 -6.15 11.60
CA TYR A 138 -3.46 -5.06 11.08
C TYR A 138 -4.36 -5.57 9.96
N ASN A 139 -5.65 -5.22 10.01
CA ASN A 139 -6.61 -5.65 9.01
C ASN A 139 -6.27 -5.09 7.62
N PRO A 140 -6.45 -5.88 6.56
CA PRO A 140 -6.38 -5.36 5.20
C PRO A 140 -7.38 -4.22 5.05
N THR A 141 -6.88 -3.09 4.58
CA THR A 141 -7.59 -1.81 4.62
C THR A 141 -7.70 -1.25 3.21
N VAL A 142 -8.88 -0.69 2.89
CA VAL A 142 -9.13 0.02 1.64
C VAL A 142 -9.69 1.40 1.96
N ILE A 143 -9.08 2.43 1.39
CA ILE A 143 -9.54 3.82 1.48
C ILE A 143 -9.66 4.44 0.08
N THR A 144 -10.59 5.36 -0.06
CA THR A 144 -10.87 6.12 -1.31
C THR A 144 -10.86 7.62 -1.03
N ASP A 145 -11.07 8.40 -2.08
CA ASP A 145 -11.17 9.85 -2.03
C ASP A 145 -9.88 10.50 -1.52
N ILE A 146 -8.75 9.94 -1.98
CA ILE A 146 -7.42 10.41 -1.62
C ILE A 146 -7.10 11.70 -2.38
N SER A 147 -6.64 12.70 -1.64
CA SER A 147 -6.16 13.97 -2.19
C SER A 147 -4.63 14.10 -2.06
N SER A 148 -4.06 15.02 -2.83
CA SER A 148 -2.59 15.20 -2.89
C SER A 148 -1.99 15.90 -1.66
N ASP A 149 -2.77 16.36 -0.71
CA ASP A 149 -2.31 16.93 0.56
C ASP A 149 -2.23 15.90 1.69
N MET A 150 -2.66 14.65 1.44
CA MET A 150 -2.56 13.54 2.38
C MET A 150 -1.15 12.93 2.36
N ASP A 151 -0.58 12.66 3.51
CA ASP A 151 0.76 12.07 3.62
C ASP A 151 0.85 10.70 2.93
N ILE A 152 -0.24 9.91 3.00
CA ILE A 152 -0.35 8.58 2.38
C ILE A 152 -0.24 8.62 0.84
N ALA A 153 -0.46 9.77 0.19
CA ALA A 153 -0.30 9.94 -1.25
C ALA A 153 1.18 9.98 -1.67
N HIS A 154 2.06 10.39 -0.77
CA HIS A 154 3.47 10.66 -1.06
C HIS A 154 4.43 9.69 -0.39
N GLU A 155 4.04 9.11 0.74
CA GLU A 155 4.88 8.20 1.49
C GLU A 155 4.68 6.75 1.07
N GLU A 156 5.76 5.97 1.12
CA GLU A 156 5.69 4.51 1.07
C GLU A 156 4.96 4.00 2.31
N ILE A 157 3.79 3.40 2.14
CA ILE A 157 2.96 2.94 3.28
C ILE A 157 3.66 1.83 4.06
N PHE A 158 4.21 0.83 3.35
CA PHE A 158 4.85 -0.37 3.91
C PHE A 158 3.95 -1.11 4.90
N GLY A 159 2.67 -1.25 4.52
CA GLY A 159 1.60 -1.84 5.31
C GLY A 159 0.36 -2.18 4.48
N PRO A 160 -0.63 -2.86 5.08
CA PRO A 160 -1.77 -3.44 4.35
C PRO A 160 -2.90 -2.42 4.10
N ILE A 161 -2.59 -1.23 3.57
CA ILE A 161 -3.57 -0.23 3.17
C ILE A 161 -3.49 -0.02 1.67
N ALA A 162 -4.58 -0.26 0.95
CA ALA A 162 -4.77 0.09 -0.45
C ALA A 162 -5.45 1.47 -0.54
N THR A 163 -4.84 2.38 -1.30
CA THR A 163 -5.33 3.75 -1.52
C THR A 163 -5.87 3.87 -2.93
N ILE A 164 -7.16 4.16 -3.09
CA ILE A 164 -7.79 4.31 -4.39
C ILE A 164 -7.91 5.80 -4.74
N PHE A 165 -7.17 6.19 -5.78
CA PHE A 165 -7.27 7.48 -6.46
C PHE A 165 -8.14 7.34 -7.69
N THR A 166 -8.72 8.43 -8.16
CA THR A 166 -9.45 8.47 -9.42
C THR A 166 -8.74 9.31 -10.47
N PHE A 167 -8.96 8.96 -11.74
CA PHE A 167 -8.50 9.74 -12.89
C PHE A 167 -9.52 9.68 -14.03
N LYS A 168 -9.50 10.67 -14.92
CA LYS A 168 -10.47 10.78 -16.01
C LYS A 168 -10.00 10.09 -17.28
N ASP A 169 -8.78 10.33 -17.69
CA ASP A 169 -8.18 9.85 -18.93
C ASP A 169 -6.66 9.61 -18.78
N GLU A 170 -6.04 9.09 -19.81
CA GLU A 170 -4.60 8.79 -19.82
C GLU A 170 -3.74 10.03 -19.55
N ALA A 171 -4.10 11.18 -20.08
CA ALA A 171 -3.35 12.42 -19.88
C ALA A 171 -3.43 12.88 -18.41
N ASP A 172 -4.53 12.58 -17.73
CA ASP A 172 -4.73 12.88 -16.31
C ASP A 172 -3.88 11.99 -15.41
N VAL A 173 -3.86 10.67 -15.67
CA VAL A 173 -3.11 9.73 -14.83
C VAL A 173 -1.59 9.81 -15.00
N ILE A 174 -1.11 10.34 -16.14
CA ILE A 174 0.32 10.57 -16.40
C ILE A 174 0.86 11.79 -15.62
N ARG A 175 0.02 12.78 -15.32
CA ARG A 175 0.41 13.98 -14.54
C ARG A 175 0.62 13.68 -13.06
#